data_92e1ecb02b01766107a532c20b1513f7
#
_entry.id   92e1ecb02b01766107a532c20b1513f7
#
_cell.length_a   1.000
_cell.length_b   1.000
_cell.length_c   1.000
_cell.angle_alpha   90.00
_cell.angle_beta   90.00
_cell.angle_gamma   90.00
#
_symmetry.space_group_name_H-M   'P 1'
#
loop_
_entity.id
_entity.type
_entity.pdbx_description
1 polymer ?
#
loop_
_entity_poly.entity_id
_entity_poly.type
_entity_poly.pdbx_seq_one_letter_code
_entity_poly.pdbx_strand_id
1 'polypeptide(L)'
;FKMWYLAGAGVLHKGDNQTFYTGYAESEDGKYWTKPVLDIWNQTNIVDTCNRHAATIWLDKQEKDPSKRYKMFNVERRPTDRRWQFILKYSSDGIHWGEGVAQSGDLYDRSSAFYNPFRDVWALSMRYGTTVSSRSRSYLENKDPEMAVSFAHRIRKGVPDKNMVYWFTPSDKEPRHPEFPEVEPGIYNFDAIAYESIMLGLYSVWQGPENGVCAKLGIQKKNEIFLGYSRDGFHFY
;
A
#
# COMPACT_ATOMS: atom_id res chain seq x y z
N PHE A 1 17.49 -1.18 12.88
CA PHE A 1 16.40 -0.88 11.97
C PHE A 1 16.09 -2.09 11.11
N LYS A 2 14.80 -2.25 10.70
CA LYS A 2 14.35 -3.28 9.78
C LYS A 2 13.63 -2.64 8.60
N MET A 3 13.83 -3.14 7.42
CA MET A 3 13.19 -2.64 6.19
C MET A 3 12.66 -3.80 5.36
N TRP A 4 11.41 -3.70 4.97
CA TRP A 4 10.79 -4.58 3.98
C TRP A 4 10.54 -3.79 2.71
N TYR A 5 10.96 -4.31 1.58
CA TYR A 5 10.91 -3.58 0.33
C TYR A 5 10.39 -4.45 -0.83
N LEU A 6 9.97 -3.79 -1.88
CA LEU A 6 9.56 -4.46 -3.11
C LEU A 6 10.79 -4.98 -3.84
N ALA A 7 10.96 -6.29 -3.89
CA ALA A 7 12.05 -6.95 -4.59
C ALA A 7 11.54 -7.49 -5.94
N GLY A 8 12.18 -7.08 -7.04
CA GLY A 8 11.89 -7.62 -8.36
C GLY A 8 12.61 -8.96 -8.56
N ALA A 9 11.91 -9.96 -9.05
CA ALA A 9 12.48 -11.22 -9.44
C ALA A 9 12.71 -11.24 -10.96
N GLY A 10 13.96 -11.02 -11.37
CA GLY A 10 14.40 -11.19 -12.74
C GLY A 10 14.47 -9.92 -13.61
N VAL A 11 15.09 -10.09 -14.78
CA VAL A 11 15.23 -9.05 -15.79
C VAL A 11 13.90 -8.86 -16.49
N LEU A 12 13.45 -7.62 -16.52
CA LEU A 12 12.22 -7.24 -17.19
C LEU A 12 12.42 -7.25 -18.70
N HIS A 13 12.09 -8.35 -19.36
CA HIS A 13 11.86 -8.33 -20.79
C HIS A 13 10.41 -7.87 -21.06
N LYS A 14 10.26 -7.05 -22.10
CA LYS A 14 8.96 -6.54 -22.55
C LYS A 14 8.06 -7.76 -22.88
N GLY A 15 7.07 -8.04 -22.01
CA GLY A 15 6.17 -9.18 -22.15
C GLY A 15 6.18 -10.19 -20.99
N ASP A 16 7.18 -10.14 -20.10
CA ASP A 16 7.21 -11.02 -18.94
C ASP A 16 6.24 -10.54 -17.86
N ASN A 17 5.55 -11.49 -17.24
CA ASN A 17 4.76 -11.22 -16.04
C ASN A 17 5.72 -10.81 -14.90
N GLN A 18 5.78 -9.52 -14.64
CA GLN A 18 6.61 -8.95 -13.59
C GLN A 18 6.18 -9.54 -12.24
N THR A 19 7.06 -10.28 -11.59
CA THR A 19 6.83 -10.85 -10.28
C THR A 19 7.58 -10.03 -9.25
N PHE A 20 6.88 -9.57 -8.23
CA PHE A 20 7.44 -8.81 -7.14
C PHE A 20 7.27 -9.56 -5.82
N TYR A 21 8.36 -9.72 -5.11
CA TYR A 21 8.44 -10.35 -3.80
C TYR A 21 8.65 -9.32 -2.69
N THR A 22 8.60 -9.76 -1.44
CA THR A 22 9.02 -8.96 -0.30
C THR A 22 10.44 -9.32 0.08
N GLY A 23 11.36 -8.37 -0.11
CA GLY A 23 12.73 -8.45 0.38
C GLY A 23 12.86 -7.84 1.76
N TYR A 24 13.86 -8.29 2.53
CA TYR A 24 14.18 -7.81 3.86
C TYR A 24 15.61 -7.28 3.93
N ALA A 25 15.81 -6.23 4.70
CA ALA A 25 17.13 -5.70 5.04
C ALA A 25 17.12 -5.17 6.47
N GLU A 26 18.30 -5.14 7.10
CA GLU A 26 18.49 -4.62 8.44
C GLU A 26 19.68 -3.67 8.50
N SER A 27 19.65 -2.76 9.48
CA SER A 27 20.67 -1.75 9.69
C SER A 27 20.78 -1.40 11.17
N GLU A 28 21.98 -1.08 11.62
CA GLU A 28 22.22 -0.56 12.97
C GLU A 28 21.98 0.95 13.04
N ASP A 29 22.26 1.68 11.94
CA ASP A 29 22.27 3.16 11.90
C ASP A 29 21.19 3.77 10.97
N GLY A 30 20.46 2.94 10.21
CA GLY A 30 19.48 3.39 9.22
C GLY A 30 20.07 3.91 7.91
N LYS A 31 21.40 3.89 7.74
CA LYS A 31 22.12 4.37 6.56
C LYS A 31 22.74 3.22 5.76
N TYR A 32 23.43 2.33 6.44
CA TYR A 32 24.07 1.16 5.83
C TYR A 32 23.20 -0.07 6.08
N TRP A 33 22.77 -0.71 5.00
CA TRP A 33 21.80 -1.79 5.03
C TRP A 33 22.43 -3.10 4.58
N THR A 34 22.25 -4.14 5.40
CA THR A 34 22.63 -5.51 5.10
C THR A 34 21.42 -6.30 4.65
N LYS A 35 21.59 -7.11 3.62
CA LYS A 35 20.62 -8.08 3.14
C LYS A 35 21.05 -9.47 3.60
N PRO A 36 20.51 -9.98 4.70
CA PRO A 36 20.92 -11.27 5.23
C PRO A 36 20.50 -12.39 4.27
N VAL A 37 21.31 -13.45 4.24
CA VAL A 37 20.90 -14.70 3.61
C VAL A 37 19.97 -15.43 4.55
N LEU A 38 18.76 -15.69 4.11
CA LEU A 38 17.69 -16.33 4.87
C LEU A 38 17.38 -17.73 4.31
N ASP A 39 16.79 -18.57 5.13
CA ASP A 39 16.39 -19.94 4.79
C ASP A 39 15.01 -20.04 4.12
N ILE A 40 14.35 -18.90 3.88
CA ILE A 40 12.96 -18.86 3.38
C ILE A 40 12.87 -19.17 1.88
N TRP A 41 13.74 -18.56 1.09
CA TRP A 41 13.68 -18.74 -0.37
C TRP A 41 15.06 -18.62 -1.02
N ASN A 42 15.54 -19.74 -1.58
CA ASN A 42 16.75 -19.83 -2.40
C ASN A 42 18.00 -19.13 -1.84
N GLN A 43 18.19 -19.18 -0.51
CA GLN A 43 19.34 -18.53 0.15
C GLN A 43 19.45 -17.03 -0.20
N THR A 44 18.31 -16.35 -0.24
CA THR A 44 18.21 -14.90 -0.48
C THR A 44 17.68 -14.19 0.74
N ASN A 45 17.47 -12.88 0.63
CA ASN A 45 16.80 -12.07 1.65
C ASN A 45 15.30 -11.90 1.38
N ILE A 46 14.70 -12.77 0.59
CA ILE A 46 13.25 -12.76 0.34
C ILE A 46 12.53 -13.42 1.51
N VAL A 47 11.53 -12.74 2.05
CA VAL A 47 10.72 -13.18 3.19
C VAL A 47 9.29 -13.55 2.82
N ASP A 48 8.82 -13.15 1.63
CA ASP A 48 7.52 -13.54 1.09
C ASP A 48 7.57 -13.56 -0.43
N THR A 49 7.16 -14.68 -1.02
CA THR A 49 7.19 -14.92 -2.47
C THR A 49 5.86 -14.68 -3.17
N CYS A 50 4.84 -14.21 -2.44
CA CYS A 50 3.58 -13.79 -3.04
C CYS A 50 3.82 -12.64 -4.01
N ASN A 51 3.27 -12.75 -5.22
CA ASN A 51 3.39 -11.70 -6.22
C ASN A 51 2.54 -10.50 -5.81
N ARG A 52 3.17 -9.59 -5.08
CA ARG A 52 2.53 -8.40 -4.53
C ARG A 52 2.78 -7.15 -5.35
N HIS A 53 1.88 -6.19 -5.23
CA HIS A 53 2.05 -4.85 -5.81
C HIS A 53 2.33 -3.77 -4.76
N ALA A 54 1.82 -3.95 -3.56
CA ALA A 54 2.09 -3.13 -2.40
C ALA A 54 2.04 -4.01 -1.13
N ALA A 55 2.68 -3.58 -0.07
CA ALA A 55 2.51 -4.17 1.25
C ALA A 55 2.78 -3.11 2.32
N THR A 56 2.04 -3.17 3.40
CA THR A 56 2.38 -2.50 4.65
C THR A 56 2.80 -3.56 5.66
N ILE A 57 3.98 -3.42 6.24
CA ILE A 57 4.43 -4.24 7.36
C ILE A 57 4.42 -3.38 8.62
N TRP A 58 3.72 -3.83 9.62
CA TRP A 58 3.53 -3.11 10.88
C TRP A 58 4.02 -3.92 12.06
N LEU A 59 4.88 -3.32 12.90
CA LEU A 59 5.22 -3.86 14.21
C LEU A 59 4.18 -3.36 15.23
N ASP A 60 3.27 -4.24 15.61
CA ASP A 60 2.26 -3.96 16.63
C ASP A 60 2.84 -4.20 18.02
N LYS A 61 3.24 -3.12 18.68
CA LYS A 61 3.80 -3.18 20.03
C LYS A 61 2.76 -3.45 21.13
N GLN A 62 1.46 -3.31 20.79
CA GLN A 62 0.36 -3.55 21.73
C GLN A 62 -0.17 -5.00 21.65
N GLU A 63 0.21 -5.74 20.61
CA GLU A 63 -0.19 -7.13 20.41
C GLU A 63 0.35 -8.02 21.54
N LYS A 64 -0.57 -8.75 22.17
CA LYS A 64 -0.25 -9.66 23.30
C LYS A 64 0.19 -11.03 22.84
N ASP A 65 -0.28 -11.47 21.67
CA ASP A 65 0.15 -12.73 21.06
C ASP A 65 1.45 -12.51 20.27
N PRO A 66 2.59 -13.06 20.72
CA PRO A 66 3.85 -12.88 20.03
C PRO A 66 3.83 -13.35 18.58
N SER A 67 3.01 -14.34 18.25
CA SER A 67 2.89 -14.87 16.88
C SER A 67 2.25 -13.88 15.92
N LYS A 68 1.50 -12.89 16.41
CA LYS A 68 0.80 -11.84 15.64
C LYS A 68 1.48 -10.47 15.70
N ARG A 69 2.65 -10.39 16.32
CA ARG A 69 3.35 -9.12 16.61
C ARG A 69 3.64 -8.30 15.36
N TYR A 70 4.03 -8.96 14.27
CA TYR A 70 4.17 -8.31 12.97
C TYR A 70 2.96 -8.63 12.11
N LYS A 71 2.43 -7.62 11.46
CA LYS A 71 1.27 -7.70 10.58
C LYS A 71 1.68 -7.24 9.18
N MET A 72 1.45 -8.08 8.18
CA MET A 72 1.66 -7.75 6.77
C MET A 72 0.31 -7.64 6.07
N PHE A 73 -0.01 -6.46 5.60
CA PHE A 73 -1.16 -6.20 4.73
C PHE A 73 -0.67 -6.21 3.29
N ASN A 74 -0.77 -7.35 2.65
CA ASN A 74 -0.26 -7.58 1.31
C ASN A 74 -1.32 -7.26 0.25
N VAL A 75 -0.98 -6.49 -0.77
CA VAL A 75 -1.85 -6.24 -1.92
C VAL A 75 -1.37 -7.10 -3.07
N GLU A 76 -2.09 -8.14 -3.37
CA GLU A 76 -1.72 -9.14 -4.36
C GLU A 76 -2.85 -9.47 -5.32
N ARG A 77 -2.51 -10.11 -6.42
CA ARG A 77 -3.52 -10.58 -7.38
C ARG A 77 -4.01 -11.97 -7.00
N ARG A 78 -5.33 -12.13 -6.94
CA ARG A 78 -5.94 -13.47 -6.84
C ARG A 78 -5.55 -14.32 -8.04
N PRO A 79 -5.16 -15.59 -7.82
CA PRO A 79 -4.83 -16.51 -8.92
C PRO A 79 -6.01 -16.76 -9.87
N THR A 80 -7.24 -16.77 -9.34
CA THR A 80 -8.46 -17.17 -10.06
C THR A 80 -8.93 -16.17 -11.10
N ASP A 81 -8.94 -14.87 -10.77
CA ASP A 81 -9.53 -13.82 -11.62
C ASP A 81 -8.62 -12.61 -11.84
N ARG A 82 -7.39 -12.67 -11.31
CA ARG A 82 -6.34 -11.65 -11.45
C ARG A 82 -6.70 -10.29 -10.85
N ARG A 83 -7.73 -10.20 -10.02
CA ARG A 83 -8.11 -8.99 -9.31
C ARG A 83 -7.24 -8.79 -8.08
N TRP A 84 -7.09 -7.54 -7.68
CA TRP A 84 -6.34 -7.18 -6.49
C TRP A 84 -7.16 -7.42 -5.24
N GLN A 85 -6.50 -7.85 -4.17
CA GLN A 85 -7.06 -8.06 -2.85
C GLN A 85 -6.02 -7.76 -1.77
N PHE A 86 -6.47 -7.44 -0.55
CA PHE A 86 -5.64 -7.56 0.64
C PHE A 86 -5.56 -9.00 1.10
N ILE A 87 -4.39 -9.40 1.54
CA ILE A 87 -4.16 -10.58 2.37
C ILE A 87 -3.43 -10.13 3.63
N LEU A 88 -3.99 -10.45 4.80
CA LEU A 88 -3.33 -10.22 6.08
C LEU A 88 -2.57 -11.47 6.49
N LYS A 89 -1.30 -11.30 6.84
CA LYS A 89 -0.42 -12.34 7.38
C LYS A 89 0.19 -11.88 8.70
N TYR A 90 0.51 -12.83 9.57
CA TYR A 90 1.18 -12.58 10.83
C TYR A 90 2.57 -13.21 10.88
N SER A 91 3.43 -12.63 11.73
CA SER A 91 4.76 -13.13 12.03
C SER A 91 5.18 -12.71 13.43
N SER A 92 5.98 -13.54 14.09
CA SER A 92 6.57 -13.22 15.39
C SER A 92 7.83 -12.35 15.28
N ASP A 93 8.55 -12.41 14.14
CA ASP A 93 9.86 -11.79 13.93
C ASP A 93 9.92 -10.83 12.74
N GLY A 94 8.91 -10.86 11.86
CA GLY A 94 8.86 -10.09 10.62
C GLY A 94 9.65 -10.73 9.47
N ILE A 95 10.15 -11.95 9.65
CA ILE A 95 10.91 -12.72 8.66
C ILE A 95 10.12 -13.95 8.24
N HIS A 96 9.67 -14.76 9.21
CA HIS A 96 8.88 -15.95 8.98
C HIS A 96 7.38 -15.61 9.01
N TRP A 97 6.77 -15.59 7.85
CA TRP A 97 5.36 -15.22 7.70
C TRP A 97 4.48 -16.45 7.59
N GLY A 98 3.39 -16.46 8.35
CA GLY A 98 2.35 -17.48 8.24
C GLY A 98 1.51 -17.34 6.98
N GLU A 99 0.57 -18.26 6.82
CA GLU A 99 -0.45 -18.18 5.78
C GLU A 99 -1.36 -16.95 5.96
N GLY A 100 -2.11 -16.60 4.90
CA GLY A 100 -3.09 -15.53 4.97
C GLY A 100 -4.23 -15.86 5.92
N VAL A 101 -4.44 -15.03 6.95
CA VAL A 101 -5.48 -15.22 7.98
C VAL A 101 -6.78 -14.50 7.64
N ALA A 102 -6.72 -13.46 6.81
CA ALA A 102 -7.87 -12.72 6.31
C ALA A 102 -7.61 -12.22 4.90
N GLN A 103 -8.68 -12.12 4.11
CA GLN A 103 -8.62 -11.62 2.74
C GLN A 103 -9.79 -10.70 2.43
N SER A 104 -9.56 -9.72 1.58
CA SER A 104 -10.60 -8.78 1.15
C SER A 104 -11.33 -9.22 -0.12
N GLY A 105 -12.45 -8.54 -0.40
CA GLY A 105 -12.99 -8.44 -1.74
C GLY A 105 -12.05 -7.68 -2.69
N ASP A 106 -12.61 -7.26 -3.82
CA ASP A 106 -11.84 -6.57 -4.87
C ASP A 106 -11.37 -5.19 -4.41
N LEU A 107 -10.14 -4.85 -4.77
CA LEU A 107 -9.60 -3.50 -4.64
C LEU A 107 -8.70 -3.17 -5.85
N TYR A 108 -8.11 -1.98 -5.87
CA TYR A 108 -7.08 -1.63 -6.83
C TYR A 108 -5.68 -1.72 -6.20
N ASP A 109 -4.66 -1.69 -7.03
CA ASP A 109 -3.26 -1.59 -6.62
C ASP A 109 -2.97 -0.34 -5.77
N ARG A 110 -1.80 -0.29 -5.13
CA ARG A 110 -1.36 0.85 -4.31
C ARG A 110 -2.28 1.16 -3.13
N SER A 111 -2.92 0.14 -2.58
CA SER A 111 -3.62 0.23 -1.30
C SER A 111 -2.65 -0.05 -0.15
N SER A 112 -2.92 0.52 1.01
CA SER A 112 -2.08 0.41 2.20
C SER A 112 -2.93 0.35 3.46
N ALA A 113 -2.30 0.02 4.58
CA ALA A 113 -2.92 -0.01 5.91
C ALA A 113 -2.04 0.75 6.91
N PHE A 114 -2.64 1.27 7.95
CA PHE A 114 -1.92 1.86 9.09
C PHE A 114 -2.73 1.73 10.37
N TYR A 115 -2.06 1.75 11.50
CA TYR A 115 -2.72 1.83 12.80
C TYR A 115 -2.86 3.29 13.23
N ASN A 116 -4.06 3.67 13.61
CA ASN A 116 -4.38 4.99 14.15
C ASN A 116 -4.57 4.88 15.67
N PRO A 117 -3.57 5.27 16.48
CA PRO A 117 -3.65 5.15 17.94
C PRO A 117 -4.60 6.14 18.59
N PHE A 118 -4.95 7.24 17.92
CA PHE A 118 -5.88 8.24 18.47
C PHE A 118 -7.33 7.77 18.42
N ARG A 119 -7.65 6.83 17.53
CA ARG A 119 -8.96 6.22 17.38
C ARG A 119 -8.98 4.75 17.76
N ASP A 120 -7.81 4.16 18.06
CA ASP A 120 -7.62 2.73 18.36
C ASP A 120 -8.20 1.84 17.25
N VAL A 121 -7.77 2.10 16.00
CA VAL A 121 -8.25 1.36 14.83
C VAL A 121 -7.15 1.10 13.81
N TRP A 122 -7.31 0.01 13.08
CA TRP A 122 -6.64 -0.27 11.82
C TRP A 122 -7.40 0.43 10.70
N ALA A 123 -6.72 1.27 9.97
CA ALA A 123 -7.28 2.00 8.83
C ALA A 123 -6.71 1.47 7.53
N LEU A 124 -7.57 1.28 6.55
CA LEU A 124 -7.21 0.89 5.20
C LEU A 124 -7.35 2.11 4.28
N SER A 125 -6.27 2.45 3.60
CA SER A 125 -6.23 3.45 2.55
C SER A 125 -6.26 2.72 1.20
N MET A 126 -7.40 2.73 0.54
CA MET A 126 -7.60 1.96 -0.68
C MET A 126 -7.68 2.88 -1.89
N ARG A 127 -7.00 2.50 -2.97
CA ARG A 127 -7.17 3.20 -4.22
C ARG A 127 -8.60 3.02 -4.71
N TYR A 128 -9.21 4.13 -5.08
CA TYR A 128 -10.56 4.19 -5.62
C TYR A 128 -10.57 5.11 -6.85
N GLY A 129 -11.34 4.75 -7.86
CA GLY A 129 -11.58 5.59 -9.02
C GLY A 129 -12.98 6.18 -8.98
N THR A 130 -13.11 7.43 -9.37
CA THR A 130 -14.39 8.12 -9.54
C THR A 130 -14.61 8.46 -11.00
N THR A 131 -15.76 9.04 -11.30
CA THR A 131 -16.02 9.61 -12.63
C THR A 131 -15.17 10.85 -12.92
N VAL A 132 -14.68 11.53 -11.86
CA VAL A 132 -13.87 12.76 -11.96
C VAL A 132 -12.39 12.44 -11.94
N SER A 133 -11.95 11.49 -11.10
CA SER A 133 -10.56 11.08 -10.99
C SER A 133 -10.44 9.57 -10.90
N SER A 134 -9.56 9.00 -11.72
CA SER A 134 -9.25 7.56 -11.68
C SER A 134 -8.40 7.16 -10.46
N ARG A 135 -7.88 8.14 -9.72
CA ARG A 135 -6.97 7.93 -8.57
C ARG A 135 -7.40 8.77 -7.39
N SER A 136 -8.31 8.23 -6.63
CA SER A 136 -8.78 8.75 -5.34
C SER A 136 -8.55 7.71 -4.26
N ARG A 137 -8.80 8.06 -3.03
CA ARG A 137 -8.66 7.16 -1.89
C ARG A 137 -10.02 6.96 -1.22
N SER A 138 -10.30 5.74 -0.84
CA SER A 138 -11.36 5.41 0.09
C SER A 138 -10.76 4.89 1.40
N TYR A 139 -11.53 4.99 2.45
CA TYR A 139 -11.15 4.67 3.82
C TYR A 139 -12.12 3.66 4.42
N LEU A 140 -11.58 2.71 5.13
CA LEU A 140 -12.30 1.77 5.98
C LEU A 140 -11.50 1.57 7.25
N GLU A 141 -12.15 1.47 8.40
CA GLU A 141 -11.50 1.22 9.67
C GLU A 141 -12.18 0.13 10.49
N ASN A 142 -11.40 -0.57 11.28
CA ASN A 142 -11.88 -1.50 12.30
C ASN A 142 -10.84 -1.64 13.42
N LYS A 143 -11.27 -1.92 14.64
CA LYS A 143 -10.37 -2.22 15.75
C LYS A 143 -9.61 -3.54 15.55
N ASP A 144 -10.26 -4.50 14.93
CA ASP A 144 -9.70 -5.79 14.59
C ASP A 144 -9.13 -5.75 13.15
N PRO A 145 -7.83 -6.02 12.94
CA PRO A 145 -7.21 -6.00 11.63
C PRO A 145 -7.75 -7.07 10.68
N GLU A 146 -8.15 -8.25 11.20
CA GLU A 146 -8.75 -9.30 10.39
C GLU A 146 -10.12 -8.87 9.86
N MET A 147 -10.93 -8.24 10.72
CA MET A 147 -12.22 -7.66 10.32
C MET A 147 -12.06 -6.46 9.39
N ALA A 148 -11.03 -5.62 9.58
CA ALA A 148 -10.73 -4.52 8.68
C ALA A 148 -10.47 -5.01 7.26
N VAL A 149 -9.72 -6.11 7.11
CA VAL A 149 -9.39 -6.70 5.79
C VAL A 149 -10.57 -7.49 5.22
N SER A 150 -11.43 -8.09 6.02
CA SER A 150 -12.50 -9.02 5.58
C SER A 150 -13.73 -8.35 4.95
N PHE A 151 -13.54 -7.25 4.21
CA PHE A 151 -14.66 -6.63 3.50
C PHE A 151 -15.00 -7.35 2.18
N ALA A 152 -16.29 -7.42 1.85
CA ALA A 152 -16.82 -8.17 0.70
C ALA A 152 -16.99 -7.33 -0.57
N HIS A 153 -16.25 -6.25 -0.72
CA HIS A 153 -16.43 -5.31 -1.82
C HIS A 153 -16.11 -5.92 -3.19
N ARG A 154 -16.97 -5.68 -4.15
CA ARG A 154 -16.70 -5.92 -5.58
C ARG A 154 -16.60 -4.57 -6.28
N ILE A 155 -15.40 -4.22 -6.76
CA ILE A 155 -15.20 -3.03 -7.59
C ILE A 155 -15.90 -3.21 -8.94
N ARG A 156 -17.20 -3.35 -8.93
CA ARG A 156 -18.02 -3.20 -10.13
C ARG A 156 -18.80 -1.90 -10.00
N LYS A 157 -18.45 -0.91 -10.84
CA LYS A 157 -19.24 0.30 -11.06
C LYS A 157 -19.27 1.32 -9.91
N GLY A 158 -18.17 1.51 -9.20
CA GLY A 158 -18.05 2.66 -8.29
C GLY A 158 -18.99 2.65 -7.08
N VAL A 159 -19.47 1.49 -6.68
CA VAL A 159 -20.27 1.35 -5.45
C VAL A 159 -19.34 0.89 -4.34
N PRO A 160 -18.98 1.75 -3.38
CA PRO A 160 -18.18 1.35 -2.23
C PRO A 160 -18.97 0.38 -1.34
N ASP A 161 -18.25 -0.45 -0.58
CA ASP A 161 -18.84 -1.18 0.55
C ASP A 161 -19.52 -0.17 1.48
N LYS A 162 -20.63 -0.57 2.13
CA LYS A 162 -21.41 0.31 3.02
C LYS A 162 -20.62 0.89 4.19
N ASN A 163 -19.50 0.24 4.57
CA ASN A 163 -18.61 0.68 5.64
C ASN A 163 -17.40 1.48 5.12
N MET A 164 -17.26 1.60 3.81
CA MET A 164 -16.17 2.30 3.16
C MET A 164 -16.59 3.73 2.85
N VAL A 165 -15.82 4.70 3.30
CA VAL A 165 -16.08 6.11 2.99
C VAL A 165 -15.15 6.59 1.89
N TYR A 166 -15.65 7.47 1.06
CA TYR A 166 -14.86 8.23 0.12
C TYR A 166 -14.01 9.23 0.91
N TRP A 167 -12.70 9.20 0.74
CA TRP A 167 -11.78 9.89 1.64
C TRP A 167 -11.07 11.07 0.99
N PHE A 168 -10.15 10.78 0.07
CA PHE A 168 -9.40 11.79 -0.64
C PHE A 168 -9.66 11.75 -2.13
N THR A 169 -9.85 12.92 -2.69
CA THR A 169 -9.79 13.16 -4.14
C THR A 169 -8.87 14.34 -4.40
N PRO A 170 -8.20 14.39 -5.53
CA PRO A 170 -7.50 15.59 -5.92
C PRO A 170 -8.44 16.78 -5.96
N SER A 171 -7.96 17.93 -5.53
CA SER A 171 -8.61 19.22 -5.66
C SER A 171 -7.93 20.05 -6.75
N ASP A 172 -8.39 21.26 -6.93
CA ASP A 172 -7.76 22.25 -7.82
C ASP A 172 -6.44 22.82 -7.30
N LYS A 173 -6.09 22.49 -6.04
CA LYS A 173 -4.84 22.89 -5.41
C LYS A 173 -3.67 21.96 -5.69
N GLU A 174 -3.92 20.71 -6.09
CA GLU A 174 -2.86 19.78 -6.45
C GLU A 174 -2.16 20.24 -7.73
N PRO A 175 -0.81 20.12 -7.77
CA PRO A 175 -0.06 20.53 -8.93
C PRO A 175 -0.39 19.70 -10.16
N ARG A 176 -0.50 20.37 -11.30
CA ARG A 176 -0.68 19.74 -12.60
C ARG A 176 0.65 19.55 -13.31
N HIS A 177 0.69 18.65 -14.27
CA HIS A 177 1.85 18.47 -15.13
C HIS A 177 2.06 19.72 -15.98
N PRO A 178 3.26 20.32 -16.00
CA PRO A 178 3.49 21.59 -16.72
C PRO A 178 3.29 21.47 -18.24
N GLU A 179 3.59 20.32 -18.83
CA GLU A 179 3.45 20.07 -20.28
C GLU A 179 2.13 19.39 -20.64
N PHE A 180 1.37 18.88 -19.66
CA PHE A 180 0.08 18.20 -19.86
C PHE A 180 -0.93 18.72 -18.83
N PRO A 181 -1.24 20.03 -18.83
CA PRO A 181 -2.11 20.65 -17.82
C PRO A 181 -3.57 20.16 -17.88
N GLU A 182 -3.98 19.56 -19.01
CA GLU A 182 -5.30 18.93 -19.18
C GLU A 182 -5.45 17.63 -18.43
N VAL A 183 -4.34 17.00 -18.00
CA VAL A 183 -4.38 15.76 -17.22
C VAL A 183 -4.77 16.06 -15.80
N GLU A 184 -5.91 15.51 -15.36
CA GLU A 184 -6.35 15.64 -13.97
C GLU A 184 -5.39 14.91 -13.03
N PRO A 185 -4.90 15.57 -11.96
CA PRO A 185 -4.06 14.93 -10.95
C PRO A 185 -4.78 13.77 -10.27
N GLY A 186 -4.01 12.86 -9.66
CA GLY A 186 -4.58 11.75 -8.92
C GLY A 186 -3.80 11.47 -7.64
N ILE A 187 -4.48 11.12 -6.54
CA ILE A 187 -3.83 10.64 -5.32
C ILE A 187 -3.40 9.19 -5.56
N TYR A 188 -2.12 9.00 -5.82
CA TYR A 188 -1.60 7.71 -6.28
C TYR A 188 -1.49 6.69 -5.15
N ASN A 189 -0.93 7.09 -4.02
CA ASN A 189 -0.90 6.32 -2.76
C ASN A 189 -0.99 7.27 -1.57
N PHE A 190 -1.28 6.70 -0.41
CA PHE A 190 -1.32 7.40 0.86
C PHE A 190 -0.96 6.43 1.97
N ASP A 191 0.07 6.77 2.73
CA ASP A 191 0.56 6.01 3.89
C ASP A 191 0.62 6.94 5.10
N ALA A 192 0.21 6.47 6.28
CA ALA A 192 0.23 7.29 7.48
C ALA A 192 0.88 6.56 8.67
N ILE A 193 1.46 7.36 9.56
CA ILE A 193 2.05 6.90 10.80
C ILE A 193 1.84 7.92 11.90
N ALA A 194 1.62 7.45 13.12
CA ALA A 194 1.58 8.33 14.29
C ALA A 194 2.98 8.83 14.63
N TYR A 195 3.08 10.13 14.88
CA TYR A 195 4.28 10.78 15.38
C TYR A 195 3.89 11.71 16.52
N GLU A 196 4.28 11.35 17.73
CA GLU A 196 3.88 12.06 18.96
C GLU A 196 2.36 12.26 19.04
N SER A 197 1.89 13.51 18.98
CA SER A 197 0.48 13.90 19.13
C SER A 197 -0.28 14.06 17.81
N ILE A 198 0.32 13.70 16.69
CA ILE A 198 -0.29 13.82 15.36
C ILE A 198 -0.06 12.57 14.51
N MET A 199 -0.85 12.42 13.46
CA MET A 199 -0.54 11.53 12.35
C MET A 199 0.18 12.30 11.27
N LEU A 200 1.27 11.73 10.75
CA LEU A 200 1.92 12.18 9.52
C LEU A 200 1.44 11.31 8.36
N GLY A 201 1.04 11.93 7.27
CA GLY A 201 0.62 11.24 6.04
C GLY A 201 1.56 11.56 4.90
N LEU A 202 2.17 10.54 4.30
CA LEU A 202 2.92 10.67 3.06
C LEU A 202 2.04 10.22 1.90
N TYR A 203 1.84 11.10 0.92
CA TYR A 203 1.06 10.78 -0.26
C TYR A 203 1.74 11.27 -1.52
N SER A 204 1.48 10.59 -2.62
CA SER A 204 1.98 11.04 -3.90
C SER A 204 0.85 11.46 -4.83
N VAL A 205 1.07 12.58 -5.49
CA VAL A 205 0.19 13.13 -6.53
C VAL A 205 0.75 12.72 -7.88
N TRP A 206 -0.01 11.89 -8.58
CA TRP A 206 0.26 11.55 -9.97
C TRP A 206 -0.28 12.67 -10.87
N GLN A 207 0.57 13.19 -11.74
CA GLN A 207 0.25 14.30 -12.64
C GLN A 207 0.19 13.86 -14.11
N GLY A 208 0.44 12.57 -14.36
CA GLY A 208 0.42 12.07 -15.73
C GLY A 208 1.77 12.13 -16.45
N PRO A 209 1.75 12.00 -17.76
CA PRO A 209 0.61 11.52 -18.52
C PRO A 209 0.41 10.01 -18.40
N GLU A 210 -0.61 9.45 -19.06
CA GLU A 210 -0.89 8.01 -19.04
C GLU A 210 0.19 7.19 -19.76
N ASN A 211 0.26 5.90 -19.43
CA ASN A 211 1.30 4.97 -19.95
C ASN A 211 1.45 5.00 -21.48
N GLY A 212 0.34 5.06 -22.21
CA GLY A 212 0.35 5.07 -23.66
C GLY A 212 0.99 6.34 -24.24
N VAL A 213 0.76 7.48 -23.61
CA VAL A 213 1.37 8.76 -23.99
C VAL A 213 2.86 8.73 -23.66
N CYS A 214 3.24 8.28 -22.46
CA CYS A 214 4.64 8.12 -22.05
C CYS A 214 5.41 7.26 -23.04
N ALA A 215 4.88 6.10 -23.39
CA ALA A 215 5.52 5.17 -24.33
C ALA A 215 5.67 5.76 -25.74
N LYS A 216 4.65 6.49 -26.23
CA LYS A 216 4.69 7.12 -27.55
C LYS A 216 5.70 8.26 -27.63
N LEU A 217 5.82 9.05 -26.57
CA LEU A 217 6.67 10.22 -26.54
C LEU A 217 8.07 9.97 -25.96
N GLY A 218 8.32 8.79 -25.39
CA GLY A 218 9.59 8.45 -24.74
C GLY A 218 9.84 9.22 -23.42
N ILE A 219 8.77 9.66 -22.75
CA ILE A 219 8.86 10.45 -21.51
C ILE A 219 8.44 9.65 -20.28
N GLN A 220 8.77 10.16 -19.11
CA GLN A 220 8.37 9.58 -17.82
C GLN A 220 7.08 10.22 -17.29
N LYS A 221 6.39 9.48 -16.45
CA LYS A 221 5.30 10.03 -15.64
C LYS A 221 5.85 10.97 -14.57
N LYS A 222 5.11 12.01 -14.29
CA LYS A 222 5.40 12.87 -13.15
C LYS A 222 4.58 12.45 -11.94
N ASN A 223 5.28 12.24 -10.82
CA ASN A 223 4.70 12.03 -9.49
C ASN A 223 5.49 12.90 -8.50
N GLU A 224 4.79 13.53 -7.58
CA GLU A 224 5.40 14.29 -6.49
C GLU A 224 4.91 13.76 -5.15
N ILE A 225 5.79 13.79 -4.13
CA ILE A 225 5.49 13.32 -2.79
C ILE A 225 5.20 14.52 -1.91
N PHE A 226 4.11 14.43 -1.15
CA PHE A 226 3.66 15.45 -0.21
C PHE A 226 3.57 14.87 1.19
N LEU A 227 3.71 15.76 2.17
CA LEU A 227 3.54 15.48 3.59
C LEU A 227 2.28 16.21 4.07
N GLY A 228 1.34 15.45 4.60
CA GLY A 228 0.20 15.97 5.32
C GLY A 228 0.29 15.62 6.81
N TYR A 229 -0.51 16.28 7.62
CA TYR A 229 -0.65 15.95 9.04
C TYR A 229 -2.12 15.92 9.46
N SER A 230 -2.42 15.18 10.52
CA SER A 230 -3.76 15.06 11.06
C SER A 230 -3.73 14.88 12.56
N ARG A 231 -4.75 15.37 13.26
CA ARG A 231 -4.91 15.15 14.71
C ARG A 231 -5.77 13.93 15.03
N ASP A 232 -6.61 13.50 14.12
CA ASP A 232 -7.51 12.35 14.29
C ASP A 232 -7.19 11.18 13.37
N GLY A 233 -6.25 11.35 12.42
CA GLY A 233 -5.85 10.34 11.45
C GLY A 233 -6.88 10.08 10.35
N PHE A 234 -7.88 10.96 10.23
CA PHE A 234 -8.86 10.93 9.17
C PHE A 234 -8.85 12.22 8.34
N HIS A 235 -8.85 13.39 8.99
CA HIS A 235 -8.75 14.68 8.32
C HIS A 235 -7.27 15.09 8.24
N PHE A 236 -6.71 15.12 7.04
CA PHE A 236 -5.34 15.53 6.77
C PHE A 236 -5.29 16.90 6.08
N TYR A 237 -4.26 17.69 6.45
CA TYR A 237 -3.99 19.04 5.98
C TYR A 237 -2.59 19.11 5.38
#